data_0d6cc0c954674ae3cb9e0c5216818f6e
#
_entry.id   0d6cc0c954674ae3cb9e0c5216818f6e
#
_cell.length_a   1.000
_cell.length_b   1.000
_cell.length_c   1.000
_cell.angle_alpha   90.00
_cell.angle_beta   90.00
_cell.angle_gamma   90.00
#
_symmetry.space_group_name_H-M   'P 1'
#
loop_
_entity.id
_entity.type
_entity.pdbx_description
1 polymer ?
#
loop_
_entity_poly.entity_id
_entity_poly.type
_entity_poly.pdbx_seq_one_letter_code
_entity_poly.pdbx_strand_id
1 'polypeptide(L)'
;MRMDIIVNEELKAYIDPLTADEHDALERSLLAEGCRDALVLWGNVLIDGHNRYGICMKHGLPFNTVQNTRFQSMEDVHLWMIEQHLGRRSVSDFQRGVLALRKRAIVEARHRAEQEQLRRESEGEAALT
;
A
#
# COMPACT_ATOMS: atom_id res chain seq x y z
N MET A 1 4.56 4.27 -24.99
CA MET A 1 3.28 3.64 -24.67
C MET A 1 2.98 3.85 -23.20
N ARG A 2 1.85 4.46 -22.88
CA ARG A 2 1.48 4.65 -21.47
C ARG A 2 0.96 3.33 -20.91
N MET A 3 1.49 2.97 -19.76
CA MET A 3 0.98 1.84 -18.99
C MET A 3 -0.38 2.23 -18.39
N ASP A 4 -1.38 1.39 -18.56
CA ASP A 4 -2.69 1.62 -17.96
C ASP A 4 -2.61 1.30 -16.46
N ILE A 5 -2.62 2.34 -15.65
CA ILE A 5 -2.57 2.22 -14.20
C ILE A 5 -3.95 1.84 -13.68
N ILE A 6 -4.01 0.77 -12.90
CA ILE A 6 -5.23 0.29 -12.28
C ILE A 6 -5.29 0.80 -10.84
N VAL A 7 -6.37 1.51 -10.50
CA VAL A 7 -6.65 1.92 -9.13
C VAL A 7 -7.52 0.85 -8.47
N ASN A 8 -6.97 0.19 -7.47
CA ASN A 8 -7.70 -0.77 -6.67
C ASN A 8 -8.39 -0.04 -5.52
N GLU A 9 -9.71 -0.08 -5.49
CA GLU A 9 -10.51 0.68 -4.51
C GLU A 9 -10.25 0.22 -3.07
N GLU A 10 -9.97 -1.07 -2.85
CA GLU A 10 -9.61 -1.60 -1.54
C GLU A 10 -8.31 -0.99 -1.04
N LEU A 11 -7.30 -0.91 -1.90
CA LEU A 11 -6.02 -0.30 -1.55
C LEU A 11 -6.15 1.21 -1.34
N LYS A 12 -6.95 1.87 -2.17
CA LYS A 12 -7.22 3.30 -2.03
C LYS A 12 -7.90 3.62 -0.70
N ALA A 13 -8.83 2.77 -0.29
CA ALA A 13 -9.58 2.92 0.96
C ALA A 13 -8.77 2.53 2.21
N TYR A 14 -7.62 1.89 2.04
CA TYR A 14 -6.75 1.47 3.15
C TYR A 14 -6.19 2.64 3.94
N ILE A 15 -6.18 3.80 3.32
CA ILE A 15 -5.61 5.04 3.85
C ILE A 15 -6.70 6.08 3.91
N ASP A 16 -6.78 6.81 5.02
CA ASP A 16 -7.77 7.87 5.16
C ASP A 16 -7.55 8.95 4.10
N PRO A 17 -8.62 9.47 3.51
CA PRO A 17 -8.50 10.54 2.53
C PRO A 17 -7.92 11.80 3.18
N LEU A 18 -7.23 12.60 2.38
CA LEU A 18 -6.76 13.91 2.82
C LEU A 18 -7.96 14.80 3.15
N THR A 19 -7.78 15.70 4.12
CA THR A 19 -8.75 16.77 4.34
C THR A 19 -8.75 17.69 3.11
N ALA A 20 -9.79 18.51 2.97
CA ALA A 20 -9.88 19.46 1.87
C ALA A 20 -8.66 20.40 1.84
N ASP A 21 -8.22 20.89 3.00
CA ASP A 21 -7.06 21.78 3.10
C ASP A 21 -5.77 21.09 2.71
N GLU A 22 -5.59 19.84 3.15
CA GLU A 22 -4.42 19.01 2.80
C GLU A 22 -4.39 18.72 1.30
N HIS A 23 -5.54 18.39 0.72
CA HIS A 23 -5.67 18.15 -0.72
C HIS A 23 -5.34 19.41 -1.52
N ASP A 24 -5.88 20.56 -1.13
CA ASP A 24 -5.61 21.83 -1.79
C ASP A 24 -4.12 22.21 -1.73
N ALA A 25 -3.49 21.99 -0.59
CA ALA A 25 -2.07 22.23 -0.41
C ALA A 25 -1.22 21.33 -1.33
N LEU A 26 -1.57 20.05 -1.41
CA LEU A 26 -0.89 19.10 -2.29
C LEU A 26 -1.09 19.50 -3.76
N GLU A 27 -2.31 19.83 -4.15
CA GLU A 27 -2.63 20.25 -5.52
C GLU A 27 -1.81 21.49 -5.92
N ARG A 28 -1.75 22.49 -5.07
CA ARG A 28 -0.94 23.69 -5.32
C ARG A 28 0.53 23.38 -5.47
N SER A 29 1.05 22.49 -4.63
CA SER A 29 2.44 22.07 -4.68
C SER A 29 2.77 21.35 -6.00
N LEU A 30 1.91 20.43 -6.42
CA LEU A 30 2.08 19.70 -7.68
C LEU A 30 1.99 20.62 -8.89
N LEU A 31 1.08 21.59 -8.88
CA LEU A 31 0.96 22.56 -9.96
C LEU A 31 2.18 23.49 -10.04
N ALA A 32 2.74 23.87 -8.90
CA ALA A 32 3.89 24.78 -8.85
C ALA A 32 5.21 24.08 -9.17
N GLU A 33 5.41 22.87 -8.69
CA GLU A 33 6.70 22.19 -8.73
C GLU A 33 6.71 20.89 -9.54
N GLY A 34 5.55 20.41 -9.96
CA GLY A 34 5.40 19.12 -10.61
C GLY A 34 5.39 17.97 -9.62
N CYS A 35 5.17 16.78 -10.13
CA CYS A 35 5.16 15.56 -9.30
C CYS A 35 6.57 14.99 -9.21
N ARG A 36 7.26 15.28 -8.12
CA ARG A 36 8.64 14.87 -7.90
C ARG A 36 8.76 13.44 -7.40
N ASP A 37 7.83 13.04 -6.53
CA ASP A 37 7.86 11.71 -5.94
C ASP A 37 7.23 10.70 -6.89
N ALA A 38 7.96 9.62 -7.17
CA ALA A 38 7.46 8.57 -8.04
C ALA A 38 6.27 7.85 -7.40
N LEU A 39 5.31 7.48 -8.22
CA LEU A 39 4.22 6.60 -7.82
C LEU A 39 4.74 5.17 -7.74
N VAL A 40 4.29 4.40 -6.77
CA VAL A 40 4.72 3.01 -6.60
C VAL A 40 3.67 2.08 -7.18
N LEU A 41 4.10 1.20 -8.09
CA LEU A 41 3.24 0.23 -8.75
C LEU A 41 3.68 -1.19 -8.40
N TRP A 42 2.70 -2.09 -8.40
CA TRP A 42 2.91 -3.54 -8.45
C TRP A 42 2.25 -4.05 -9.73
N GLY A 43 3.08 -4.34 -10.73
CA GLY A 43 2.56 -4.51 -12.08
C GLY A 43 1.90 -3.23 -12.56
N ASN A 44 0.62 -3.28 -12.87
CA ASN A 44 -0.17 -2.11 -13.26
C ASN A 44 -0.97 -1.49 -12.11
N VAL A 45 -0.91 -2.10 -10.91
CA VAL A 45 -1.73 -1.68 -9.77
C VAL A 45 -1.01 -0.59 -8.99
N LEU A 46 -1.70 0.53 -8.77
CA LEU A 46 -1.16 1.64 -7.99
C LEU A 46 -1.17 1.28 -6.50
N ILE A 47 0.01 1.32 -5.88
CA ILE A 47 0.19 0.98 -4.47
C ILE A 47 0.33 2.24 -3.62
N ASP A 48 1.15 3.19 -4.02
CA ASP A 48 1.37 4.44 -3.30
C ASP A 48 1.27 5.63 -4.23
N GLY A 49 0.70 6.72 -3.72
CA GLY A 49 0.55 7.96 -4.45
C GLY A 49 -0.84 8.16 -5.07
N HIS A 50 -1.88 7.58 -4.48
CA HIS A 50 -3.26 7.71 -5.00
C HIS A 50 -3.70 9.17 -5.13
N ASN A 51 -3.39 10.02 -4.15
CA ASN A 51 -3.74 11.44 -4.20
C ASN A 51 -2.97 12.18 -5.30
N ARG A 52 -1.68 11.91 -5.41
CA ARG A 52 -0.84 12.49 -6.46
C ARG A 52 -1.29 12.06 -7.85
N TYR A 53 -1.61 10.79 -7.99
CA TYR A 53 -2.12 10.24 -9.25
C TYR A 53 -3.40 10.93 -9.69
N GLY A 54 -4.36 11.07 -8.76
CA GLY A 54 -5.63 11.75 -9.05
C GLY A 54 -5.45 13.19 -9.50
N ILE A 55 -4.58 13.94 -8.82
CA ILE A 55 -4.29 15.33 -9.15
C ILE A 55 -3.56 15.43 -10.50
N CYS A 56 -2.57 14.58 -10.73
CA CYS A 56 -1.84 14.56 -12.00
C CYS A 56 -2.76 14.25 -13.18
N MET A 57 -3.68 13.29 -13.01
CA MET A 57 -4.64 12.97 -14.07
C MET A 57 -5.62 14.11 -14.33
N LYS A 58 -6.07 14.80 -13.27
CA LYS A 58 -6.98 15.94 -13.38
C LYS A 58 -6.36 17.10 -14.19
N HIS A 59 -5.08 17.36 -13.98
CA HIS A 59 -4.38 18.49 -14.58
C HIS A 59 -3.46 18.13 -15.76
N GLY A 60 -3.41 16.84 -16.12
CA GLY A 60 -2.52 16.39 -17.19
C GLY A 60 -1.04 16.54 -16.87
N LEU A 61 -0.66 16.46 -15.59
CA LEU A 61 0.71 16.59 -15.16
C LEU A 61 1.48 15.27 -15.36
N PRO A 62 2.74 15.34 -15.82
CA PRO A 62 3.57 14.15 -15.91
C PRO A 62 3.97 13.64 -14.54
N PHE A 63 4.17 12.34 -14.43
CA PHE A 63 4.65 11.70 -13.21
C PHE A 63 5.54 10.51 -13.56
N ASN A 64 6.41 10.16 -12.62
CA ASN A 64 7.25 8.98 -12.73
C ASN A 64 6.66 7.83 -11.92
N THR A 65 6.99 6.61 -12.33
CA THR A 65 6.55 5.41 -11.62
C THR A 65 7.76 4.53 -11.31
N VAL A 66 7.68 3.79 -10.18
CA VAL A 66 8.65 2.75 -9.84
C VAL A 66 7.90 1.47 -9.53
N GLN A 67 8.48 0.35 -9.90
CA GLN A 67 7.93 -0.96 -9.58
C GLN A 67 8.50 -1.45 -8.26
N ASN A 68 7.62 -1.93 -7.38
CA ASN A 68 8.07 -2.67 -6.22
C ASN A 68 7.90 -4.15 -6.53
N THR A 69 9.01 -4.84 -6.73
CA THR A 69 9.04 -6.25 -7.13
C THR A 69 9.11 -7.21 -5.94
N ARG A 70 9.08 -6.70 -4.72
CA ARG A 70 9.22 -7.51 -3.50
C ARG A 70 7.92 -8.20 -3.09
N PHE A 71 6.79 -7.71 -3.58
CA PHE A 71 5.49 -8.27 -3.22
C PHE A 71 5.27 -9.63 -3.88
N GLN A 72 4.82 -10.60 -3.09
CA GLN A 72 4.43 -11.92 -3.56
C GLN A 72 2.93 -12.14 -3.47
N SER A 73 2.23 -11.29 -2.70
CA SER A 73 0.79 -11.41 -2.47
C SER A 73 0.19 -10.05 -2.11
N MET A 74 -1.13 -9.98 -2.15
CA MET A 74 -1.85 -8.79 -1.71
C MET A 74 -1.61 -8.48 -0.23
N GLU A 75 -1.39 -9.49 0.60
CA GLU A 75 -1.05 -9.28 2.02
C GLU A 75 0.27 -8.51 2.17
N ASP A 76 1.26 -8.80 1.34
CA ASP A 76 2.53 -8.08 1.33
C ASP A 76 2.30 -6.60 1.03
N VAL A 77 1.42 -6.31 0.06
CA VAL A 77 1.04 -4.94 -0.30
C VAL A 77 0.40 -4.23 0.90
N HIS A 78 -0.56 -4.88 1.57
CA HIS A 78 -1.23 -4.32 2.74
C HIS A 78 -0.24 -4.00 3.86
N LEU A 79 0.68 -4.92 4.16
CA LEU A 79 1.70 -4.73 5.18
C LEU A 79 2.59 -3.54 4.83
N TRP A 80 3.04 -3.47 3.59
CA TRP A 80 3.89 -2.37 3.13
C TRP A 80 3.19 -1.02 3.25
N MET A 81 1.93 -0.95 2.83
CA MET A 81 1.13 0.29 2.92
C MET A 81 0.95 0.73 4.37
N ILE A 82 0.64 -0.20 5.26
CA ILE A 82 0.49 0.10 6.69
C ILE A 82 1.80 0.64 7.26
N GLU A 83 2.91 0.00 6.97
CA GLU A 83 4.23 0.42 7.46
C GLU A 83 4.63 1.80 6.95
N GLN A 84 4.35 2.09 5.68
CA GLN A 84 4.60 3.41 5.11
C GLN A 84 3.80 4.49 5.84
N HIS A 85 2.54 4.21 6.15
CA HIS A 85 1.69 5.17 6.86
C HIS A 85 2.05 5.33 8.32
N LEU A 86 2.39 4.24 9.01
CA LEU A 86 2.84 4.33 10.41
C LEU A 86 4.12 5.17 10.55
N GLY A 87 4.93 5.21 9.51
CA GLY A 87 6.14 6.04 9.47
C GLY A 87 5.90 7.53 9.24
N ARG A 88 4.68 7.93 8.85
CA ARG A 88 4.38 9.34 8.53
C ARG A 88 3.91 10.09 9.78
N ARG A 89 4.41 11.32 9.95
CA ARG A 89 4.06 12.17 11.10
C ARG A 89 2.62 12.69 11.06
N SER A 90 2.01 12.74 9.89
CA SER A 90 0.66 13.27 9.70
C SER A 90 -0.47 12.31 10.08
N VAL A 91 -0.13 11.07 10.44
CA VAL A 91 -1.13 10.07 10.80
C VAL A 91 -1.62 10.31 12.22
N SER A 92 -2.94 10.42 12.41
CA SER A 92 -3.54 10.61 13.74
C SER A 92 -3.31 9.39 14.65
N ASP A 93 -3.38 9.58 15.98
CA ASP A 93 -3.23 8.49 16.94
C ASP A 93 -4.31 7.41 16.75
N PHE A 94 -5.54 7.83 16.48
CA PHE A 94 -6.62 6.89 16.19
C PHE A 94 -6.30 6.06 14.95
N GLN A 95 -5.85 6.70 13.89
CA GLN A 95 -5.50 6.03 12.63
C GLN A 95 -4.30 5.10 12.81
N ARG A 96 -3.29 5.51 13.59
CA ARG A 96 -2.16 4.64 13.95
C ARG A 96 -2.65 3.39 14.66
N GLY A 97 -3.58 3.54 15.59
CA GLY A 97 -4.17 2.41 16.31
C GLY A 97 -4.89 1.44 15.37
N VAL A 98 -5.71 1.96 14.46
CA VAL A 98 -6.42 1.14 13.46
C VAL A 98 -5.44 0.39 12.57
N LEU A 99 -4.40 1.07 12.06
CA LEU A 99 -3.40 0.46 11.19
C LEU A 99 -2.56 -0.58 11.91
N ALA A 100 -2.21 -0.32 13.17
CA ALA A 100 -1.48 -1.27 14.00
C ALA A 100 -2.29 -2.56 14.23
N LEU A 101 -3.60 -2.44 14.46
CA LEU A 101 -4.49 -3.60 14.61
C LEU A 101 -4.60 -4.39 13.32
N ARG A 102 -4.68 -3.73 12.16
CA ARG A 102 -4.70 -4.39 10.86
C ARG A 102 -3.40 -5.15 10.59
N LYS A 103 -2.27 -4.53 10.90
CA LYS A 103 -0.95 -5.17 10.78
C LYS A 103 -0.86 -6.41 11.65
N ARG A 104 -1.28 -6.29 12.92
CA ARG A 104 -1.29 -7.41 13.86
C ARG A 104 -2.12 -8.58 13.35
N ALA A 105 -3.30 -8.31 12.83
CA ALA A 105 -4.18 -9.35 12.28
C ALA A 105 -3.53 -10.10 11.12
N ILE A 106 -2.85 -9.40 10.22
CA ILE A 106 -2.14 -10.01 9.08
C ILE A 106 -0.98 -10.87 9.57
N VAL A 107 -0.18 -10.35 10.49
CA VAL A 107 0.98 -11.05 11.05
C VAL A 107 0.55 -12.33 11.78
N GLU A 108 -0.51 -12.25 12.60
CA GLU A 108 -1.05 -13.40 13.32
C GLU A 108 -1.60 -14.46 12.36
N ALA A 109 -2.30 -14.03 11.30
CA ALA A 109 -2.82 -14.96 10.29
C ALA A 109 -1.68 -15.70 9.57
N ARG A 110 -0.60 -15.00 9.22
CA ARG A 110 0.58 -15.61 8.60
C ARG A 110 1.25 -16.60 9.54
N HIS A 111 1.38 -16.25 10.81
CA HIS A 111 1.98 -17.13 11.81
C HIS A 111 1.17 -18.41 11.96
N ARG A 112 -0.16 -18.31 12.03
CA ARG A 112 -1.02 -19.51 12.09
C ARG A 112 -0.86 -20.39 10.84
N ALA A 113 -0.78 -19.77 9.65
CA ALA A 113 -0.58 -20.51 8.41
C ALA A 113 0.76 -21.25 8.38
N GLU A 114 1.83 -20.60 8.87
CA GLU A 114 3.15 -21.22 8.97
C GLU A 114 3.14 -22.40 9.94
N GLN A 115 2.50 -22.25 11.10
CA GLN A 115 2.37 -23.34 12.08
C GLN A 115 1.59 -24.51 11.51
N GLU A 116 0.52 -24.24 10.79
CA GLU A 116 -0.27 -25.28 10.14
C GLU A 116 0.53 -26.02 9.07
N GLN A 117 1.32 -25.31 8.30
CA GLN A 117 2.18 -25.90 7.28
C GLN A 117 3.25 -26.82 7.91
N LEU A 118 3.90 -26.34 8.97
CA LEU A 118 4.90 -27.13 9.69
C LEU A 118 4.27 -28.39 10.29
N ARG A 119 3.06 -28.29 10.83
CA ARG A 119 2.33 -29.42 11.37
C ARG A 119 2.04 -30.47 10.28
N ARG A 120 1.59 -30.03 9.11
CA ARG A 120 1.31 -30.91 7.97
C ARG A 120 2.56 -31.60 7.47
N GLU A 121 3.67 -30.89 7.40
CA GLU A 121 4.96 -31.45 6.98
C GLU A 121 5.44 -32.50 7.97
N SER A 122 5.33 -32.24 9.28
CA SER A 122 5.69 -33.16 10.33
C SER A 122 4.84 -34.43 10.28
N GLU A 123 3.53 -34.30 10.09
CA GLU A 123 2.61 -35.43 9.95
C GLU A 123 2.93 -36.26 8.68
N GLY A 124 3.26 -35.59 7.58
CA GLY A 124 3.68 -36.24 6.33
C GLY A 124 4.95 -37.05 6.50
N GLU A 125 5.95 -36.51 7.18
CA GLU A 125 7.18 -37.21 7.51
C GLU A 125 6.92 -38.45 8.40
N ALA A 126 6.09 -38.28 9.41
CA ALA A 126 5.72 -39.39 10.30
C ALA A 126 4.98 -40.49 9.54
N ALA A 127 4.15 -40.14 8.57
CA ALA A 127 3.44 -41.10 7.74
C ALA A 127 4.36 -41.90 6.80
N LEU A 128 5.52 -41.34 6.44
CA LEU A 128 6.51 -42.00 5.57
C LEU A 128 7.44 -42.95 6.32
N THR A 129 7.50 -42.86 7.61
CA THR A 129 8.27 -43.74 8.45
C THR A 129 7.42 -44.88 9.02
#